data_d5f8b0d1d2307a4a24c53d0688009533
#
_entry.id   d5f8b0d1d2307a4a24c53d0688009533
#
_cell.length_a   1.000
_cell.length_b   1.000
_cell.length_c   1.000
_cell.angle_alpha   90.00
_cell.angle_beta   90.00
_cell.angle_gamma   90.00
#
_symmetry.space_group_name_H-M   'P 1'
#
loop_
_entity.id
_entity.type
_entity.pdbx_description
1 polymer ?
#
loop_
_entity_poly.entity_id
_entity_poly.type
_entity_poly.pdbx_seq_one_letter_code
_entity_poly.pdbx_strand_id
1 'polypeptide(L)'
;MSDTSATHSKVVVNRCMSLDGFIAAAGHVMDWGAGRQLTDFVGPDEFHEIAAATGAMLVGGRTSDVGDRMEAEKPGRVDYPFSGPVFVLTHRPPETPHPHITYLSGDIGEAVATARNAADGKNVEILGADVAGQCLER
;
A
#
# COMPACT_ATOMS: atom_id res chain seq x y z
N MET A 1 -33.62 -4.83 -18.04
CA MET A 1 -32.68 -3.73 -17.69
C MET A 1 -31.69 -4.28 -16.69
N SER A 2 -30.59 -4.73 -17.16
CA SER A 2 -29.48 -5.11 -16.30
C SER A 2 -28.75 -3.83 -15.88
N ASP A 3 -28.96 -3.44 -14.65
CA ASP A 3 -28.14 -2.41 -13.99
C ASP A 3 -26.74 -3.00 -13.83
N THR A 4 -25.94 -2.83 -14.86
CA THR A 4 -24.52 -3.09 -14.80
C THR A 4 -23.94 -1.90 -14.05
N SER A 5 -24.09 -1.93 -12.73
CA SER A 5 -23.26 -1.13 -11.83
C SER A 5 -21.83 -1.55 -12.13
N ALA A 6 -21.21 -0.86 -13.09
CA ALA A 6 -19.79 -0.95 -13.30
C ALA A 6 -19.14 -0.55 -11.97
N THR A 7 -18.65 -1.53 -11.23
CA THR A 7 -17.86 -1.31 -10.05
C THR A 7 -16.61 -0.55 -10.50
N HIS A 8 -16.68 0.78 -10.42
CA HIS A 8 -15.55 1.62 -10.75
C HIS A 8 -14.43 1.30 -9.76
N SER A 9 -13.33 0.79 -10.28
CA SER A 9 -12.07 0.65 -9.55
C SER A 9 -11.78 1.95 -8.80
N LYS A 10 -11.65 1.86 -7.48
CA LYS A 10 -11.34 3.00 -6.61
C LYS A 10 -9.85 3.02 -6.31
N VAL A 11 -9.33 4.21 -6.09
CA VAL A 11 -8.05 4.42 -5.43
C VAL A 11 -8.35 4.62 -3.96
N VAL A 12 -7.83 3.73 -3.10
CA VAL A 12 -8.16 3.69 -1.69
C VAL A 12 -6.91 3.79 -0.81
N VAL A 13 -7.07 4.41 0.34
CA VAL A 13 -6.03 4.50 1.37
C VAL A 13 -6.61 3.91 2.65
N ASN A 14 -6.05 2.79 3.10
CA ASN A 14 -6.39 2.16 4.36
C ASN A 14 -5.18 2.25 5.29
N ARG A 15 -5.30 2.98 6.41
CA ARG A 15 -4.19 3.15 7.35
C ARG A 15 -4.68 3.23 8.78
N CYS A 16 -3.90 2.61 9.66
CA CYS A 16 -4.00 2.91 11.08
C CYS A 16 -3.24 4.21 11.36
N MET A 17 -3.83 5.08 12.14
CA MET A 17 -3.18 6.31 12.58
C MET A 17 -3.44 6.56 14.06
N SER A 18 -2.58 7.34 14.69
CA SER A 18 -2.80 7.81 16.05
C SER A 18 -3.95 8.83 16.09
N LEU A 19 -4.46 9.11 17.28
CA LEU A 19 -5.56 10.07 17.47
C LEU A 19 -5.20 11.49 16.98
N ASP A 20 -3.94 11.85 17.04
CA ASP A 20 -3.38 13.11 16.54
C ASP A 20 -2.90 13.07 15.08
N GLY A 21 -3.24 12.00 14.34
CA GLY A 21 -3.11 11.94 12.88
C GLY A 21 -1.77 11.42 12.34
N PHE A 22 -0.93 10.79 13.15
CA PHE A 22 0.33 10.23 12.68
C PHE A 22 0.17 8.76 12.28
N ILE A 23 0.80 8.36 11.17
CA ILE A 23 0.86 6.98 10.69
C ILE A 23 2.20 6.28 11.02
N ALA A 24 3.18 7.03 11.50
CA ALA A 24 4.48 6.52 11.94
C ALA A 24 5.08 7.44 13.00
N ALA A 25 5.94 6.90 13.85
CA ALA A 25 6.72 7.67 14.82
C ALA A 25 7.91 8.37 14.16
N ALA A 26 8.63 9.18 14.94
CA ALA A 26 9.86 9.82 14.48
C ALA A 26 10.84 8.80 13.92
N GLY A 27 11.54 9.15 12.84
CA GLY A 27 12.45 8.22 12.17
C GLY A 27 11.76 7.15 11.31
N HIS A 28 10.47 7.34 10.99
CA HIS A 28 9.66 6.41 10.20
C HIS A 28 9.52 5.01 10.83
N VAL A 29 9.50 4.95 12.15
CA VAL A 29 9.31 3.71 12.88
C VAL A 29 7.82 3.39 12.96
N MET A 30 7.44 2.20 12.52
CA MET A 30 6.06 1.70 12.59
C MET A 30 5.76 0.97 13.91
N ASP A 31 6.55 1.22 14.94
CA ASP A 31 6.35 0.64 16.26
C ASP A 31 5.40 1.51 17.10
N TRP A 32 4.13 1.25 16.99
CA TRP A 32 3.06 1.92 17.75
C TRP A 32 2.95 1.44 19.20
N GLY A 33 3.93 0.74 19.69
CA GLY A 33 3.97 0.19 21.03
C GLY A 33 4.14 -1.32 21.02
N ALA A 34 5.30 -1.73 21.45
CA ALA A 34 5.66 -3.05 21.95
C ALA A 34 4.89 -4.24 21.33
N GLY A 35 5.14 -4.53 20.07
CA GLY A 35 4.74 -5.81 19.47
C GLY A 35 3.32 -5.92 18.98
N ARG A 36 2.58 -4.83 18.83
CA ARG A 36 1.25 -4.85 18.22
C ARG A 36 1.33 -5.04 16.70
N GLN A 37 0.47 -5.88 16.17
CA GLN A 37 0.33 -6.12 14.73
C GLN A 37 -0.86 -5.34 14.17
N LEU A 38 -0.90 -5.14 12.86
CA LEU A 38 -2.03 -4.48 12.18
C LEU A 38 -3.36 -5.20 12.48
N THR A 39 -3.33 -6.52 12.56
CA THR A 39 -4.47 -7.37 12.93
C THR A 39 -5.02 -7.14 14.33
N ASP A 40 -4.27 -6.47 15.20
CA ASP A 40 -4.75 -6.08 16.53
C ASP A 40 -5.69 -4.86 16.48
N PHE A 41 -5.69 -4.12 15.35
CA PHE A 41 -6.49 -2.93 15.15
C PHE A 41 -7.62 -3.13 14.13
N VAL A 42 -7.45 -4.08 13.23
CA VAL A 42 -8.42 -4.44 12.19
C VAL A 42 -8.73 -5.91 12.37
N GLY A 43 -10.01 -6.27 12.42
CA GLY A 43 -10.40 -7.67 12.53
C GLY A 43 -9.86 -8.48 11.32
N PRO A 44 -9.61 -9.78 11.51
CA PRO A 44 -9.09 -10.63 10.43
C PRO A 44 -10.03 -10.68 9.21
N ASP A 45 -11.34 -10.62 9.43
CA ASP A 45 -12.31 -10.68 8.35
C ASP A 45 -12.28 -9.40 7.50
N GLU A 46 -12.24 -8.22 8.14
CA GLU A 46 -12.11 -6.93 7.44
C GLU A 46 -10.79 -6.83 6.68
N PHE A 47 -9.72 -7.37 7.24
CA PHE A 47 -8.42 -7.40 6.60
C PHE A 47 -8.42 -8.25 5.32
N HIS A 48 -9.07 -9.42 5.37
CA HIS A 48 -9.27 -10.28 4.20
C HIS A 48 -10.20 -9.65 3.16
N GLU A 49 -11.26 -8.96 3.58
CA GLU A 49 -12.15 -8.24 2.66
C GLU A 49 -11.42 -7.13 1.90
N ILE A 50 -10.60 -6.32 2.59
CA ILE A 50 -9.78 -5.28 1.97
C ILE A 50 -8.82 -5.91 0.95
N ALA A 51 -8.12 -6.96 1.33
CA ALA A 51 -7.18 -7.65 0.44
C ALA A 51 -7.88 -8.26 -0.78
N ALA A 52 -9.06 -8.85 -0.61
CA ALA A 52 -9.85 -9.43 -1.71
C ALA A 52 -10.38 -8.36 -2.68
N ALA A 53 -10.69 -7.17 -2.19
CA ALA A 53 -11.12 -6.03 -3.00
C ALA A 53 -9.96 -5.32 -3.71
N THR A 54 -8.72 -5.58 -3.32
CA THR A 54 -7.51 -4.95 -3.86
C THR A 54 -7.02 -5.73 -5.09
N GLY A 55 -6.77 -5.03 -6.18
CA GLY A 55 -6.24 -5.62 -7.42
C GLY A 55 -4.79 -5.24 -7.68
N ALA A 56 -4.33 -4.12 -7.14
CA ALA A 56 -2.94 -3.68 -7.19
C ALA A 56 -2.59 -2.79 -6.00
N MET A 57 -1.32 -2.75 -5.65
CA MET A 57 -0.79 -1.83 -4.64
C MET A 57 0.15 -0.81 -5.27
N LEU A 58 0.04 0.45 -4.86
CA LEU A 58 0.98 1.51 -5.19
C LEU A 58 1.60 2.05 -3.91
N VAL A 59 2.90 1.85 -3.76
CA VAL A 59 3.66 2.08 -2.54
C VAL A 59 4.65 3.21 -2.75
N GLY A 60 4.79 4.09 -1.78
CA GLY A 60 5.85 5.10 -1.78
C GLY A 60 7.22 4.50 -1.45
N GLY A 61 8.30 5.06 -2.02
CA GLY A 61 9.66 4.52 -1.83
C GLY A 61 10.07 4.39 -0.35
N ARG A 62 9.82 5.41 0.48
CA ARG A 62 10.13 5.33 1.92
C ARG A 62 9.33 4.24 2.64
N THR A 63 8.09 4.03 2.24
CA THR A 63 7.25 2.97 2.83
C THR A 63 7.78 1.58 2.44
N SER A 64 8.24 1.43 1.20
CA SER A 64 8.92 0.21 0.76
C SER A 64 10.19 -0.05 1.57
N ASP A 65 11.06 0.96 1.74
CA ASP A 65 12.29 0.85 2.54
C ASP A 65 12.01 0.46 4.01
N VAL A 66 10.92 0.98 4.59
CA VAL A 66 10.48 0.59 5.94
C VAL A 66 10.03 -0.86 5.97
N GLY A 67 9.26 -1.29 4.97
CA GLY A 67 8.82 -2.68 4.84
C GLY A 67 10.01 -3.64 4.76
N ASP A 68 10.99 -3.35 3.93
CA ASP A 68 12.20 -4.15 3.76
C ASP A 68 13.00 -4.27 5.06
N ARG A 69 13.14 -3.16 5.80
CA ARG A 69 13.80 -3.18 7.12
C ARG A 69 13.04 -4.03 8.13
N MET A 70 11.72 -3.89 8.18
CA MET A 70 10.88 -4.67 9.11
C MET A 70 10.96 -6.16 8.80
N GLU A 71 10.95 -6.54 7.53
CA GLU A 71 11.10 -7.93 7.12
C GLU A 71 12.49 -8.48 7.44
N ALA A 72 13.55 -7.68 7.26
CA ALA A 72 14.91 -8.07 7.60
C ALA A 72 15.10 -8.27 9.12
N GLU A 73 14.48 -7.41 9.96
CA GLU A 73 14.56 -7.51 11.41
C GLU A 73 13.76 -8.69 11.97
N LYS A 74 12.59 -8.96 11.40
CA LYS A 74 11.68 -10.01 11.83
C LYS A 74 10.92 -10.57 10.64
N PRO A 75 11.43 -11.60 9.97
CA PRO A 75 10.79 -12.24 8.83
C PRO A 75 9.36 -12.73 9.14
N GLY A 76 8.43 -12.47 8.22
CA GLY A 76 7.03 -12.84 8.35
C GLY A 76 6.22 -11.97 9.32
N ARG A 77 6.74 -10.81 9.73
CA ARG A 77 6.01 -9.87 10.60
C ARG A 77 4.83 -9.21 9.89
N VAL A 78 4.94 -9.00 8.59
CA VAL A 78 3.88 -8.38 7.78
C VAL A 78 3.31 -9.45 6.86
N ASP A 79 2.37 -10.21 7.37
CA ASP A 79 1.60 -11.17 6.57
C ASP A 79 0.35 -10.45 6.02
N TYR A 80 0.52 -9.73 4.91
CA TYR A 80 -0.60 -9.11 4.21
C TYR A 80 -1.09 -10.10 3.14
N PRO A 81 -2.37 -10.55 3.19
CA PRO A 81 -2.90 -11.59 2.32
C PRO A 81 -3.17 -11.09 0.89
N PHE A 82 -2.16 -10.46 0.28
CA PHE A 82 -2.22 -9.94 -1.08
C PHE A 82 -1.05 -10.46 -1.90
N SER A 83 -1.36 -11.09 -3.02
CA SER A 83 -0.38 -11.67 -3.95
C SER A 83 -0.40 -11.05 -5.34
N GLY A 84 -1.13 -9.95 -5.50
CA GLY A 84 -1.24 -9.24 -6.78
C GLY A 84 -0.04 -8.33 -7.08
N PRO A 85 -0.12 -7.56 -8.17
CA PRO A 85 0.94 -6.65 -8.59
C PRO A 85 1.17 -5.52 -7.58
N VAL A 86 2.46 -5.30 -7.27
CA VAL A 86 2.93 -4.23 -6.38
C VAL A 86 3.83 -3.29 -7.18
N PHE A 87 3.52 -2.02 -7.13
CA PHE A 87 4.29 -0.94 -7.73
C PHE A 87 4.89 -0.06 -6.65
N VAL A 88 6.14 0.30 -6.79
CA VAL A 88 6.81 1.26 -5.90
C VAL A 88 7.18 2.50 -6.68
N LEU A 89 6.59 3.64 -6.31
CA LEU A 89 6.92 4.94 -6.88
C LEU A 89 8.12 5.54 -6.13
N THR A 90 9.26 5.60 -6.81
CA THR A 90 10.50 6.09 -6.22
C THR A 90 11.44 6.68 -7.28
N HIS A 91 12.21 7.71 -6.89
CA HIS A 91 13.31 8.22 -7.69
C HIS A 91 14.62 7.45 -7.47
N ARG A 92 14.64 6.53 -6.51
CA ARG A 92 15.83 5.77 -6.11
C ARG A 92 15.46 4.29 -5.99
N PRO A 93 15.35 3.57 -7.12
CA PRO A 93 15.15 2.12 -7.06
C PRO A 93 16.34 1.46 -6.35
N PRO A 94 16.13 0.34 -5.64
CA PRO A 94 17.20 -0.37 -4.98
C PRO A 94 18.19 -0.97 -5.99
N GLU A 95 19.45 -1.13 -5.58
CA GLU A 95 20.48 -1.78 -6.41
C GLU A 95 20.09 -3.22 -6.77
N THR A 96 19.42 -3.91 -5.86
CA THR A 96 18.88 -5.25 -6.09
C THR A 96 17.35 -5.18 -6.05
N PRO A 97 16.69 -5.03 -7.20
CA PRO A 97 15.23 -4.95 -7.28
C PRO A 97 14.57 -6.26 -6.79
N HIS A 98 13.49 -6.11 -6.04
CA HIS A 98 12.69 -7.26 -5.64
C HIS A 98 11.95 -7.85 -6.86
N PRO A 99 12.00 -9.18 -7.10
CA PRO A 99 11.50 -9.81 -8.33
C PRO A 99 9.99 -9.64 -8.55
N HIS A 100 9.21 -9.40 -7.49
CA HIS A 100 7.75 -9.26 -7.55
C HIS A 100 7.28 -7.80 -7.44
N ILE A 101 8.21 -6.83 -7.47
CA ILE A 101 7.89 -5.41 -7.39
C ILE A 101 8.29 -4.73 -8.70
N THR A 102 7.38 -3.93 -9.24
CA THR A 102 7.66 -3.04 -10.38
C THR A 102 7.96 -1.64 -9.85
N TYR A 103 9.16 -1.16 -10.11
CA TYR A 103 9.58 0.18 -9.70
C TYR A 103 9.21 1.20 -10.78
N LEU A 104 8.52 2.25 -10.36
CA LEU A 104 8.08 3.37 -11.22
C LEU A 104 8.80 4.64 -10.79
N SER A 105 9.09 5.49 -11.76
CA SER A 105 9.58 6.84 -11.54
C SER A 105 8.73 7.81 -12.34
N GLY A 106 8.50 9.02 -11.83
CA GLY A 106 7.79 10.06 -12.55
C GLY A 106 6.50 10.54 -11.87
N ASP A 107 5.49 10.82 -12.67
CA ASP A 107 4.25 11.45 -12.23
C ASP A 107 3.32 10.48 -11.51
N ILE A 108 2.67 10.99 -10.44
CA ILE A 108 1.71 10.20 -9.66
C ILE A 108 0.50 9.76 -10.49
N GLY A 109 0.03 10.57 -11.42
CA GLY A 109 -1.09 10.23 -12.28
C GLY A 109 -0.77 9.05 -13.20
N GLU A 110 0.43 9.00 -13.76
CA GLU A 110 0.90 7.88 -14.59
C GLU A 110 1.07 6.61 -13.76
N ALA A 111 1.60 6.74 -12.54
CA ALA A 111 1.76 5.62 -11.62
C ALA A 111 0.40 5.02 -11.22
N VAL A 112 -0.58 5.87 -10.89
CA VAL A 112 -1.95 5.44 -10.59
C VAL A 112 -2.60 4.78 -11.80
N ALA A 113 -2.45 5.34 -13.01
CA ALA A 113 -2.99 4.74 -14.23
C ALA A 113 -2.40 3.36 -14.48
N THR A 114 -1.09 3.19 -14.29
CA THR A 114 -0.39 1.90 -14.43
C THR A 114 -0.93 0.88 -13.42
N ALA A 115 -1.07 1.27 -12.16
CA ALA A 115 -1.61 0.40 -11.12
C ALA A 115 -3.08 0.03 -11.38
N ARG A 116 -3.91 0.98 -11.83
CA ARG A 116 -5.32 0.71 -12.18
C ARG A 116 -5.46 -0.26 -13.34
N ASN A 117 -4.62 -0.16 -14.35
CA ASN A 117 -4.62 -1.10 -15.47
C ASN A 117 -4.27 -2.53 -15.01
N ALA A 118 -3.34 -2.65 -14.06
CA ALA A 118 -2.96 -3.94 -13.49
C ALA A 118 -3.96 -4.49 -12.46
N ALA A 119 -4.82 -3.65 -11.91
CA ALA A 119 -5.78 -4.03 -10.88
C ALA A 119 -6.99 -4.84 -11.40
N ASP A 120 -7.15 -4.95 -12.71
CA ASP A 120 -8.20 -5.75 -13.37
C ASP A 120 -9.62 -5.46 -12.83
N GLY A 121 -9.96 -4.17 -12.76
CA GLY A 121 -11.27 -3.69 -12.29
C GLY A 121 -11.43 -3.64 -10.77
N LYS A 122 -10.50 -4.18 -10.00
CA LYS A 122 -10.47 -4.06 -8.54
C LYS A 122 -9.85 -2.73 -8.09
N ASN A 123 -9.83 -2.49 -6.80
CA ASN A 123 -9.27 -1.27 -6.21
C ASN A 123 -7.74 -1.24 -6.30
N VAL A 124 -7.20 -0.03 -6.37
CA VAL A 124 -5.77 0.23 -6.13
C VAL A 124 -5.61 0.73 -4.71
N GLU A 125 -4.84 0.02 -3.91
CA GLU A 125 -4.51 0.43 -2.55
C GLU A 125 -3.21 1.23 -2.52
N ILE A 126 -3.27 2.42 -1.92
CA ILE A 126 -2.12 3.32 -1.77
C ILE A 126 -1.46 3.11 -0.41
N LEU A 127 -0.15 2.90 -0.41
CA LEU A 127 0.66 2.78 0.79
C LEU A 127 1.70 3.91 0.88
N GLY A 128 1.58 4.72 1.90
CA GLY A 128 2.48 5.83 2.18
C GLY A 128 1.80 7.19 2.12
N ALA A 129 2.09 8.04 3.12
CA ALA A 129 1.44 9.34 3.27
C ALA A 129 1.74 10.29 2.11
N ASP A 130 2.97 10.27 1.61
CA ASP A 130 3.41 11.14 0.52
C ASP A 130 2.68 10.82 -0.79
N VAL A 131 2.62 9.55 -1.17
CA VAL A 131 1.89 9.09 -2.35
C VAL A 131 0.39 9.35 -2.20
N ALA A 132 -0.18 9.11 -1.02
CA ALA A 132 -1.57 9.42 -0.73
C ALA A 132 -1.86 10.93 -0.87
N GLY A 133 -1.01 11.78 -0.31
CA GLY A 133 -1.10 13.23 -0.45
C GLY A 133 -1.10 13.67 -1.91
N GLN A 134 -0.16 13.17 -2.69
CA GLN A 134 -0.10 13.47 -4.13
C GLN A 134 -1.36 13.04 -4.89
N CYS A 135 -1.98 11.91 -4.52
CA CYS A 135 -3.24 11.47 -5.11
C CYS A 135 -4.41 12.42 -4.79
N LEU A 136 -4.43 13.00 -3.58
CA LEU A 136 -5.50 13.92 -3.14
C LEU A 136 -5.39 15.31 -3.77
N GLU A 137 -4.21 15.72 -4.24
CA GLU A 137 -3.96 16.99 -4.89
C GLU A 137 -4.33 17.00 -6.39
N ARG A 138 -4.69 15.84 -6.96
CA ARG A 138 -5.05 15.63 -8.36
C ARG A 138 -6.53 15.27 -8.50
#